data_6eb975a8aac7442f7f3acfda201e3576
#
_entry.id   6eb975a8aac7442f7f3acfda201e3576
#
_cell.length_a   1.000
_cell.length_b   1.000
_cell.length_c   1.000
_cell.angle_alpha   90.00
_cell.angle_beta   90.00
_cell.angle_gamma   90.00
#
_symmetry.space_group_name_H-M   'P 1'
#
loop_
_entity.id
_entity.type
_entity.pdbx_description
1 polymer ?
#
loop_
_entity_poly.entity_id
_entity_poly.type
_entity_poly.pdbx_seq_one_letter_code
_entity_poly.pdbx_strand_id
1 'polypeptide(L)'
;MESFEGINEFVTVAESKGFSAAAKQLGCSTSHVSRQVTRLEERLGVALLARSTRMVSLTEAGQAYYQQCKELSLIHISEPTRQPPI
;
A
#
# COMPACT_ATOMS: atom_id res chain seq x y z
N MET A 1 -14.36 -6.57 2.39
CA MET A 1 -13.56 -7.13 3.02
C MET A 1 -12.43 -7.66 2.37
N GLU A 2 -12.53 -8.58 1.57
CA GLU A 2 -11.41 -9.07 0.94
C GLU A 2 -10.76 -8.05 0.13
N SER A 3 -11.45 -7.05 -0.29
CA SER A 3 -10.85 -6.08 -1.16
C SER A 3 -9.77 -5.29 -0.45
N PHE A 4 -9.68 -5.37 0.86
CA PHE A 4 -8.65 -4.67 1.57
C PHE A 4 -7.44 -5.54 1.86
N GLU A 5 -7.51 -6.80 1.47
CA GLU A 5 -6.39 -7.66 1.69
C GLU A 5 -5.20 -7.22 0.89
N GLY A 6 -4.07 -7.06 1.52
CA GLY A 6 -2.86 -6.64 0.85
C GLY A 6 -2.69 -5.15 0.72
N ILE A 7 -3.76 -4.40 0.84
CA ILE A 7 -3.67 -2.95 0.70
C ILE A 7 -2.89 -2.35 1.86
N ASN A 8 -3.19 -2.77 3.06
CA ASN A 8 -2.50 -2.25 4.22
C ASN A 8 -1.01 -2.57 4.14
N GLU A 9 -0.69 -3.79 3.75
CA GLU A 9 0.70 -4.19 3.61
C GLU A 9 1.38 -3.38 2.51
N PHE A 10 0.71 -3.19 1.39
CA PHE A 10 1.28 -2.43 0.29
C PHE A 10 1.57 -0.99 0.71
N VAL A 11 0.61 -0.35 1.35
CA VAL A 11 0.78 1.04 1.77
C VAL A 11 1.93 1.15 2.78
N THR A 12 2.00 0.21 3.71
CA THR A 12 3.06 0.24 4.70
C THR A 12 4.42 0.05 4.06
N VAL A 13 4.52 -0.86 3.07
CA VAL A 13 5.78 -1.05 2.38
C VAL A 13 6.17 0.22 1.62
N ALA A 14 5.19 0.83 0.99
CA ALA A 14 5.46 2.05 0.23
C ALA A 14 5.98 3.16 1.14
N GLU A 15 5.42 3.26 2.31
CA GLU A 15 5.80 4.32 3.22
C GLU A 15 7.12 4.04 3.93
N SER A 16 7.36 2.80 4.28
CA SER A 16 8.58 2.44 4.97
C SER A 16 9.71 2.12 4.02
N LYS A 17 9.39 1.98 2.73
CA LYS A 17 10.35 1.72 1.68
C LYS A 17 11.09 0.40 1.84
N GLY A 18 10.42 -0.58 2.38
CA GLY A 18 11.03 -1.89 2.52
C GLY A 18 10.07 -2.87 3.15
N PHE A 19 10.28 -4.14 2.82
CA PHE A 19 9.44 -5.18 3.37
C PHE A 19 9.74 -5.47 4.82
N SER A 20 11.01 -5.40 5.19
CA SER A 20 11.39 -5.65 6.57
C SER A 20 10.83 -4.61 7.51
N ALA A 21 10.96 -3.36 7.11
CA ALA A 21 10.46 -2.26 7.93
C ALA A 21 8.95 -2.34 8.04
N ALA A 22 8.30 -2.69 6.94
CA ALA A 22 6.86 -2.81 6.96
C ALA A 22 6.42 -3.95 7.87
N ALA A 23 7.12 -5.06 7.80
CA ALA A 23 6.78 -6.21 8.64
C ALA A 23 6.90 -5.86 10.11
N LYS A 24 7.92 -5.10 10.44
CA LYS A 24 8.11 -4.68 11.80
C LYS A 24 6.95 -3.81 12.25
N GLN A 25 6.58 -2.87 11.44
CA GLN A 25 5.48 -2.00 11.75
C GLN A 25 4.18 -2.74 11.92
N LEU A 26 3.96 -3.73 11.08
CA LEU A 26 2.70 -4.47 11.11
C LEU A 26 2.70 -5.62 12.10
N GLY A 27 3.85 -5.93 12.66
CA GLY A 27 3.94 -7.01 13.64
C GLY A 27 3.82 -8.38 13.00
N CYS A 28 4.36 -8.53 11.81
CA CYS A 28 4.29 -9.82 11.13
C CYS A 28 5.61 -10.09 10.44
N SER A 29 5.69 -11.20 9.72
CA SER A 29 6.94 -11.57 9.09
C SER A 29 7.07 -10.87 7.73
N THR A 30 8.31 -10.74 7.29
CA THR A 30 8.58 -10.17 5.99
C THR A 30 7.94 -11.01 4.89
N SER A 31 7.98 -12.33 5.05
CA SER A 31 7.36 -13.21 4.07
C SER A 31 5.87 -12.95 3.95
N HIS A 32 5.23 -12.72 5.07
CA HIS A 32 3.80 -12.45 5.06
C HIS A 32 3.50 -11.18 4.28
N VAL A 33 4.26 -10.13 4.55
CA VAL A 33 4.04 -8.86 3.87
C VAL A 33 4.26 -9.04 2.37
N SER A 34 5.33 -9.71 2.00
CA SER A 34 5.64 -9.92 0.60
C SER A 34 4.54 -10.70 -0.10
N ARG A 35 4.03 -11.71 0.56
CA ARG A 35 2.99 -12.54 -0.03
C ARG A 35 1.70 -11.75 -0.21
N GLN A 36 1.36 -10.94 0.77
CA GLN A 36 0.15 -10.14 0.69
C GLN A 36 0.22 -9.13 -0.44
N VAL A 37 1.37 -8.50 -0.60
CA VAL A 37 1.53 -7.55 -1.68
C VAL A 37 1.48 -8.26 -3.03
N THR A 38 2.11 -9.43 -3.13
CA THR A 38 2.08 -10.18 -4.37
C THR A 38 0.65 -10.55 -4.75
N ARG A 39 -0.13 -10.95 -3.78
CA ARG A 39 -1.52 -11.30 -4.04
C ARG A 39 -2.30 -10.10 -4.53
N LEU A 40 -2.03 -8.95 -3.93
CA LEU A 40 -2.70 -7.74 -4.37
C LEU A 40 -2.33 -7.42 -5.80
N GLU A 41 -1.04 -7.54 -6.14
CA GLU A 41 -0.61 -7.29 -7.50
C GLU A 41 -1.27 -8.25 -8.47
N GLU A 42 -1.39 -9.49 -8.08
CA GLU A 42 -2.03 -10.48 -8.94
C GLU A 42 -3.49 -10.17 -9.16
N ARG A 43 -4.14 -9.71 -8.11
CA ARG A 43 -5.54 -9.38 -8.20
C ARG A 43 -5.77 -8.20 -9.13
N LEU A 44 -4.87 -7.23 -9.07
CA LEU A 44 -4.98 -6.04 -9.90
C LEU A 44 -4.42 -6.24 -11.29
N GLY A 45 -3.60 -7.27 -11.47
CA GLY A 45 -3.02 -7.55 -12.76
C GLY A 45 -1.88 -6.65 -13.15
N VAL A 46 -1.30 -5.95 -12.19
CA VAL A 46 -0.15 -5.09 -12.48
C VAL A 46 0.79 -5.13 -11.31
N ALA A 47 2.05 -4.83 -11.59
CA ALA A 47 3.04 -4.75 -10.54
C ALA A 47 2.95 -3.38 -9.88
N LEU A 48 2.89 -3.35 -8.59
CA LEU A 48 2.83 -2.10 -7.85
C LEU A 48 4.17 -1.69 -7.31
N LEU A 49 5.06 -2.65 -7.09
CA LEU A 49 6.37 -2.37 -6.53
C LEU A 49 7.45 -2.85 -7.46
N ALA A 50 8.47 -2.02 -7.62
CA ALA A 50 9.66 -2.41 -8.35
C ALA A 50 10.66 -2.83 -7.31
N ARG A 51 11.00 -4.12 -7.31
CA ARG A 51 11.89 -4.67 -6.31
C ARG A 51 13.27 -4.77 -6.87
N SER A 52 14.16 -3.97 -6.35
CA SER A 52 15.53 -4.11 -6.76
C SER A 52 16.26 -4.76 -5.60
N THR A 53 17.54 -4.98 -5.78
CA THR A 53 18.29 -5.68 -4.78
C THR A 53 18.37 -4.94 -3.47
N ARG A 54 18.30 -3.64 -3.53
CA ARG A 54 18.48 -2.89 -2.33
C ARG A 54 17.28 -2.17 -1.86
N MET A 55 16.49 -1.67 -2.74
CA MET A 55 15.41 -0.81 -2.36
C MET A 55 14.14 -1.21 -3.06
N VAL A 56 13.03 -0.84 -2.44
CA VAL A 56 11.73 -1.06 -3.02
C VAL A 56 11.19 0.31 -3.40
N SER A 57 10.70 0.43 -4.60
CA SER A 57 10.09 1.69 -5.04
C SER A 57 8.77 1.37 -5.71
N LEU A 58 7.97 2.41 -5.91
CA LEU A 58 6.68 2.21 -6.55
C LEU A 58 6.83 2.28 -8.06
N THR A 59 6.09 1.39 -8.73
CA THR A 59 5.98 1.51 -10.17
C THR A 59 5.01 2.64 -10.43
N GLU A 60 4.84 2.97 -11.70
CA GLU A 60 3.89 3.98 -12.07
C GLU A 60 2.50 3.59 -11.60
N ALA A 61 2.13 2.34 -11.84
CA ALA A 61 0.84 1.83 -11.38
C ALA A 61 0.77 1.86 -9.86
N GLY A 62 1.88 1.54 -9.21
CA GLY A 62 1.92 1.55 -7.77
C GLY A 62 1.73 2.94 -7.20
N GLN A 63 2.31 3.93 -7.84
CA GLN A 63 2.14 5.30 -7.39
C GLN A 63 0.70 5.75 -7.50
N ALA A 64 0.07 5.44 -8.59
CA ALA A 64 -1.31 5.81 -8.79
C ALA A 64 -2.20 5.13 -7.74
N TYR A 65 -1.94 3.86 -7.51
CA TYR A 65 -2.73 3.11 -6.56
C TYR A 65 -2.50 3.61 -5.14
N TYR A 66 -1.26 3.91 -4.81
CA TYR A 66 -0.93 4.41 -3.50
C TYR A 66 -1.64 5.74 -3.25
N GLN A 67 -1.66 6.61 -4.25
CA GLN A 67 -2.33 7.86 -4.13
C GLN A 67 -3.83 7.67 -3.88
N GLN A 68 -4.41 6.73 -4.59
CA GLN A 68 -5.81 6.43 -4.38
C GLN A 68 -6.08 5.93 -2.98
N CYS A 69 -5.21 5.08 -2.47
CA CYS A 69 -5.37 4.57 -1.13
C CYS A 69 -5.29 5.68 -0.11
N LYS A 70 -4.35 6.59 -0.32
CA LYS A 70 -4.20 7.71 0.58
C LYS A 70 -5.39 8.63 0.53
N GLU A 71 -5.87 8.87 -0.66
CA GLU A 71 -7.01 9.75 -0.81
C GLU A 71 -8.25 9.20 -0.15
N LEU A 72 -8.44 7.91 -0.27
CA LEU A 72 -9.56 7.29 0.38
C LEU A 72 -9.45 7.41 1.89
N SER A 73 -8.26 7.23 2.40
CA SER A 73 -8.03 7.39 3.82
C SER A 73 -8.29 8.79 4.27
N LEU A 74 -7.81 9.74 3.50
CA LEU A 74 -8.00 11.13 3.85
C LEU A 74 -9.46 11.51 3.83
N ILE A 75 -10.16 11.08 2.83
CA ILE A 75 -11.56 11.35 2.75
C ILE A 75 -12.27 10.78 3.94
N HIS A 76 -11.90 9.57 4.28
CA HIS A 76 -12.51 8.89 5.40
C HIS A 76 -12.29 9.67 6.68
N ILE A 77 -11.11 10.19 6.85
CA ILE A 77 -10.76 10.90 8.04
C ILE A 77 -11.22 12.32 8.04
N SER A 78 -10.98 13.00 6.95
CA SER A 78 -11.29 14.39 6.94
C SER A 78 -12.59 14.72 6.31
N GLU A 79 -13.39 13.73 6.04
CA GLU A 79 -14.63 13.95 5.47
C GLU A 79 -15.40 15.03 6.10
N PRO A 80 -15.47 15.10 7.35
CA PRO A 80 -16.22 16.14 7.97
C PRO A 80 -15.66 17.48 7.67
N THR A 81 -14.41 17.57 7.47
CA THR A 81 -13.89 18.82 7.25
C THR A 81 -13.97 19.19 5.85
N ARG A 82 -13.84 18.33 5.00
CA ARG A 82 -13.76 18.65 3.69
C ARG A 82 -14.89 19.17 3.15
N GLN A 83 -15.53 19.23 3.55
CA GLN A 83 -16.59 19.58 2.91
C GLN A 83 -16.83 20.78 2.79
N PRO A 84 -16.66 21.26 2.56
CA PRO A 84 -16.82 22.15 2.32
C PRO A 84 -17.29 22.92 2.01
N PRO A 85 -17.25 23.19 1.88
CA PRO A 85 -17.64 23.87 1.64
C PRO A 85 -18.19 24.33 0.94
N ILE A 86 -18.36 24.00 0.93
CA ILE A 86 -18.77 24.37 0.26
C ILE A 86 -19.05 24.89 0.12
#